data_74da0ce6b76a310372345eee3b21bf64
#
_entry.id   74da0ce6b76a310372345eee3b21bf64
#
_cell.length_a   1.000
_cell.length_b   1.000
_cell.length_c   1.000
_cell.angle_alpha   90.00
_cell.angle_beta   90.00
_cell.angle_gamma   90.00
#
_symmetry.space_group_name_H-M   'P 1'
#
loop_
_entity.id
_entity.type
_entity.pdbx_description
1 polymer ?
#
loop_
_entity_poly.entity_id
_entity_poly.type
_entity_poly.pdbx_seq_one_letter_code
_entity_poly.pdbx_strand_id
1 'polypeptide(L)'
;MMNDKEFSSIELETHETKDILDNHTNGKLTVIWRDWDKKINYQPKMVYISYVNSGETKGPHIHTKRTSHFVCIQGKVVFIVKDNNGKYNEIESGEENPVLVRIPKNVPSAHINLSRKTSAILALADIAWRPNDNEMENTTFDDYDWKKWKLGKD
;
A
#
# COMPACT_ATOMS: atom_id res chain seq x y z
N MET A 1 -18.89 -12.63 -0.85
CA MET A 1 -18.88 -11.44 0.01
C MET A 1 -17.49 -11.18 0.54
N MET A 2 -17.02 -9.96 0.39
CA MET A 2 -15.74 -9.56 0.99
C MET A 2 -15.89 -9.50 2.51
N ASN A 3 -14.97 -10.17 3.22
CA ASN A 3 -14.89 -10.04 4.67
C ASN A 3 -14.17 -8.71 4.99
N ASP A 4 -14.90 -7.75 5.54
CA ASP A 4 -14.36 -6.41 5.83
C ASP A 4 -13.22 -6.42 6.85
N LYS A 5 -13.01 -7.54 7.54
CA LYS A 5 -11.94 -7.69 8.54
C LYS A 5 -10.65 -8.27 7.98
N GLU A 6 -10.66 -8.68 6.71
CA GLU A 6 -9.49 -9.26 6.07
C GLU A 6 -8.82 -8.27 5.13
N PHE A 7 -7.49 -8.38 5.04
CA PHE A 7 -6.74 -7.64 4.01
C PHE A 7 -7.08 -8.20 2.63
N SER A 8 -6.84 -7.41 1.60
CA SER A 8 -6.98 -7.84 0.22
C SER A 8 -6.01 -7.10 -0.67
N SER A 9 -5.80 -7.62 -1.87
CA SER A 9 -4.98 -6.96 -2.87
C SER A 9 -5.59 -7.14 -4.25
N ILE A 10 -5.38 -6.15 -5.11
CA ILE A 10 -5.85 -6.19 -6.50
C ILE A 10 -4.82 -5.49 -7.39
N GLU A 11 -4.51 -6.10 -8.52
CA GLU A 11 -3.69 -5.46 -9.54
C GLU A 11 -4.49 -4.35 -10.23
N LEU A 12 -3.88 -3.18 -10.36
CA LEU A 12 -4.52 -2.05 -11.00
C LEU A 12 -4.28 -2.07 -12.51
N GLU A 13 -5.29 -1.62 -13.24
CA GLU A 13 -5.19 -1.47 -14.69
C GLU A 13 -4.32 -0.27 -15.04
N THR A 14 -3.41 -0.47 -16.00
CA THR A 14 -2.59 0.58 -16.57
C THR A 14 -2.82 0.62 -18.07
N HIS A 15 -3.09 1.79 -18.61
CA HIS A 15 -3.37 2.00 -20.02
C HIS A 15 -2.35 2.96 -20.61
N GLU A 16 -1.85 2.63 -21.80
CA GLU A 16 -1.03 3.55 -22.58
C GLU A 16 -1.85 4.76 -23.02
N THR A 17 -1.24 5.93 -22.99
CA THR A 17 -1.85 7.15 -23.53
C THR A 17 -1.21 7.51 -24.87
N LYS A 18 -1.99 8.10 -25.74
CA LYS A 18 -1.59 8.44 -27.11
C LYS A 18 -1.65 9.93 -27.33
N ASP A 19 -0.71 10.43 -28.11
CA ASP A 19 -0.74 11.81 -28.57
C ASP A 19 -1.92 12.02 -29.54
N ILE A 20 -2.59 13.15 -29.40
CA ILE A 20 -3.79 13.44 -30.20
C ILE A 20 -3.46 13.75 -31.66
N LEU A 21 -2.26 14.22 -31.97
CA LEU A 21 -1.88 14.64 -33.30
C LEU A 21 -1.38 13.48 -34.17
N ASP A 22 -0.46 12.68 -33.63
CA ASP A 22 0.21 11.63 -34.41
C ASP A 22 0.02 10.22 -33.87
N ASN A 23 -0.75 10.10 -32.74
CA ASN A 23 -1.11 8.81 -32.14
C ASN A 23 0.09 8.01 -31.63
N HIS A 24 1.26 8.64 -31.43
CA HIS A 24 2.35 7.92 -30.78
C HIS A 24 2.07 7.76 -29.27
N THR A 25 2.62 6.72 -28.66
CA THR A 25 2.50 6.52 -27.21
C THR A 25 3.29 7.58 -26.48
N ASN A 26 2.62 8.42 -25.69
CA ASN A 26 3.23 9.53 -24.95
C ASN A 26 3.31 9.29 -23.44
N GLY A 27 2.77 8.17 -22.96
CA GLY A 27 2.79 7.86 -21.54
C GLY A 27 1.85 6.74 -21.18
N LYS A 28 1.47 6.71 -19.89
CA LYS A 28 0.53 5.72 -19.38
C LYS A 28 -0.29 6.31 -18.24
N LEU A 29 -1.42 5.70 -17.95
CA LEU A 29 -2.35 6.09 -16.91
C LEU A 29 -2.74 4.87 -16.09
N THR A 30 -2.63 4.97 -14.77
CA THR A 30 -3.13 3.95 -13.84
C THR A 30 -4.25 4.55 -13.02
N VAL A 31 -5.42 3.92 -13.05
CA VAL A 31 -6.58 4.37 -12.28
C VAL A 31 -6.54 3.71 -10.91
N ILE A 32 -6.50 4.52 -9.86
CA ILE A 32 -6.42 4.04 -8.49
C ILE A 32 -7.80 3.95 -7.86
N TRP A 33 -8.62 4.98 -8.05
CA TRP A 33 -9.97 5.04 -7.48
C TRP A 33 -10.92 5.84 -8.37
N ARG A 34 -12.13 5.34 -8.49
CA ARG A 34 -13.28 6.00 -9.11
C ARG A 34 -14.48 5.81 -8.20
N ASP A 35 -15.35 6.78 -8.11
CA ASP A 35 -16.50 6.76 -7.19
C ASP A 35 -17.51 5.64 -7.50
N TRP A 36 -17.58 5.20 -8.76
CA TRP A 36 -18.44 4.09 -9.18
C TRP A 36 -17.75 2.73 -9.17
N ASP A 37 -16.44 2.70 -8.84
CA ASP A 37 -15.63 1.50 -8.85
C ASP A 37 -15.69 0.83 -7.47
N LYS A 38 -15.92 -0.47 -7.43
CA LYS A 38 -16.08 -1.22 -6.17
C LYS A 38 -14.78 -1.68 -5.54
N LYS A 39 -13.64 -1.31 -6.09
CA LYS A 39 -12.32 -1.65 -5.52
C LYS A 39 -12.17 -1.09 -4.11
N ILE A 40 -12.68 0.11 -3.88
CA ILE A 40 -12.69 0.77 -2.59
C ILE A 40 -14.15 1.02 -2.21
N ASN A 41 -14.59 0.44 -1.10
CA ASN A 41 -15.99 0.44 -0.68
C ASN A 41 -16.37 1.59 0.24
N TYR A 42 -15.55 2.63 0.28
CA TYR A 42 -15.83 3.85 1.04
C TYR A 42 -15.40 5.06 0.21
N GLN A 43 -15.94 6.22 0.54
CA GLN A 43 -15.43 7.48 -0.01
C GLN A 43 -14.20 7.91 0.78
N PRO A 44 -13.03 8.06 0.16
CA PRO A 44 -11.83 8.48 0.88
C PRO A 44 -12.01 9.82 1.58
N LYS A 45 -11.63 9.88 2.83
CA LYS A 45 -11.65 11.11 3.64
C LYS A 45 -10.27 11.74 3.75
N MET A 46 -9.23 10.98 3.42
CA MET A 46 -7.86 11.45 3.41
C MET A 46 -7.10 10.73 2.31
N VAL A 47 -6.28 11.47 1.57
CA VAL A 47 -5.34 10.93 0.58
C VAL A 47 -3.98 11.52 0.90
N TYR A 48 -2.95 10.68 0.97
CA TYR A 48 -1.60 11.14 1.27
C TYR A 48 -0.56 10.29 0.57
N ILE A 49 0.66 10.79 0.52
CA ILE A 49 1.81 10.04 0.02
C ILE A 49 2.77 9.82 1.17
N SER A 50 3.17 8.58 1.38
CA SER A 50 4.19 8.19 2.35
C SER A 50 5.47 7.82 1.62
N TYR A 51 6.58 8.43 2.00
CA TYR A 51 7.89 8.16 1.41
C TYR A 51 8.67 7.24 2.32
N VAL A 52 9.33 6.25 1.73
CA VAL A 52 10.16 5.28 2.45
C VAL A 52 11.55 5.30 1.83
N ASN A 53 12.57 5.60 2.60
CA ASN A 53 13.95 5.60 2.12
C ASN A 53 14.39 4.18 1.75
N SER A 54 15.39 4.09 0.87
CA SER A 54 15.90 2.80 0.39
C SER A 54 16.29 1.89 1.56
N GLY A 55 15.79 0.66 1.52
CA GLY A 55 16.10 -0.36 2.52
C GLY A 55 15.41 -0.18 3.87
N GLU A 56 14.64 0.88 4.04
CA GLU A 56 13.96 1.15 5.30
C GLU A 56 12.62 0.43 5.40
N THR A 57 12.22 0.18 6.65
CA THR A 57 10.94 -0.43 7.00
C THR A 57 10.11 0.56 7.80
N LYS A 58 8.83 0.65 7.48
CA LYS A 58 7.86 1.37 8.30
C LYS A 58 6.88 0.39 8.93
N GLY A 59 6.64 0.54 10.22
CA GLY A 59 5.83 -0.39 11.00
C GLY A 59 6.66 -1.48 11.64
N PRO A 60 6.00 -2.55 12.17
CA PRO A 60 4.55 -2.79 12.10
C PRO A 60 3.71 -1.82 12.90
N HIS A 61 2.55 -1.48 12.36
CA HIS A 61 1.55 -0.64 13.01
C HIS A 61 0.18 -1.31 12.97
N ILE A 62 -0.67 -0.93 13.92
CA ILE A 62 -2.08 -1.27 13.92
C ILE A 62 -2.86 0.04 13.92
N HIS A 63 -3.74 0.23 12.95
CA HIS A 63 -4.69 1.33 12.96
C HIS A 63 -6.00 0.82 13.56
N THR A 64 -6.41 1.38 14.69
CA THR A 64 -7.57 0.89 15.43
C THR A 64 -8.89 1.41 14.89
N LYS A 65 -8.86 2.52 14.13
CA LYS A 65 -10.07 3.20 13.64
C LYS A 65 -10.08 3.36 12.11
N ARG A 66 -8.97 3.14 11.45
CA ARG A 66 -8.78 3.49 10.04
C ARG A 66 -8.56 2.26 9.18
N THR A 67 -9.34 2.14 8.11
CA THR A 67 -9.06 1.24 7.00
C THR A 67 -8.41 2.04 5.89
N SER A 68 -7.32 1.52 5.33
CA SER A 68 -6.56 2.21 4.29
C SER A 68 -6.33 1.33 3.08
N HIS A 69 -6.19 1.98 1.94
CA HIS A 69 -5.74 1.36 0.70
C HIS A 69 -4.42 1.99 0.30
N PHE A 70 -3.45 1.17 -0.06
CA PHE A 70 -2.10 1.60 -0.39
C PHE A 70 -1.70 1.10 -1.77
N VAL A 71 -1.02 1.94 -2.53
CA VAL A 71 -0.39 1.53 -3.78
C VAL A 71 0.97 2.20 -3.90
N CYS A 72 2.01 1.44 -4.24
CA CYS A 72 3.33 2.00 -4.48
C CYS A 72 3.37 2.61 -5.90
N ILE A 73 3.58 3.92 -5.97
CA ILE A 73 3.57 4.67 -7.24
C ILE A 73 4.98 5.00 -7.72
N GLN A 74 5.99 4.85 -6.87
CA GLN A 74 7.39 5.04 -7.21
C GLN A 74 8.22 4.03 -6.45
N GLY A 75 9.16 3.39 -7.13
CA GLY A 75 9.98 2.35 -6.53
C GLY A 75 9.21 1.05 -6.37
N LYS A 76 9.51 0.30 -5.33
CA LYS A 76 8.91 -1.00 -5.07
C LYS A 76 8.95 -1.28 -3.57
N VAL A 77 7.83 -1.71 -3.04
CA VAL A 77 7.73 -2.10 -1.63
C VAL A 77 7.09 -3.48 -1.51
N VAL A 78 7.35 -4.15 -0.40
CA VAL A 78 6.57 -5.30 0.02
C VAL A 78 5.80 -4.95 1.29
N PHE A 79 4.51 -5.23 1.28
CA PHE A 79 3.66 -5.12 2.46
C PHE A 79 3.67 -6.46 3.18
N ILE A 80 3.95 -6.42 4.49
CA ILE A 80 3.90 -7.59 5.36
C ILE A 80 2.64 -7.44 6.20
N VAL A 81 1.68 -8.32 6.00
CA VAL A 81 0.37 -8.23 6.66
C VAL A 81 0.15 -9.50 7.48
N LYS A 82 -0.09 -9.33 8.78
CA LYS A 82 -0.42 -10.44 9.65
C LYS A 82 -1.94 -10.62 9.67
N ASP A 83 -2.42 -11.72 9.13
CA ASP A 83 -3.86 -11.97 9.05
C ASP A 83 -4.44 -12.45 10.39
N ASN A 84 -5.75 -12.66 10.40
CA ASN A 84 -6.47 -13.05 11.62
C ASN A 84 -6.11 -14.45 12.13
N ASN A 85 -5.43 -15.25 11.30
CA ASN A 85 -4.94 -16.58 11.67
C ASN A 85 -3.49 -16.53 12.17
N GLY A 86 -2.90 -15.34 12.25
CA GLY A 86 -1.51 -15.17 12.65
C GLY A 86 -0.50 -15.45 11.55
N LYS A 87 -0.95 -15.65 10.32
CA LYS A 87 -0.08 -15.90 9.16
C LYS A 87 0.38 -14.58 8.57
N TYR A 88 1.66 -14.53 8.20
CA TYR A 88 2.23 -13.39 7.48
C TYR A 88 2.02 -13.54 5.98
N ASN A 89 1.54 -12.47 5.37
CA ASN A 89 1.30 -12.39 3.93
C ASN A 89 2.18 -11.29 3.35
N GLU A 90 2.83 -11.57 2.23
CA GLU A 90 3.78 -10.68 1.59
C GLU A 90 3.23 -10.24 0.24
N ILE A 91 2.99 -8.94 0.08
CA ILE A 91 2.36 -8.40 -1.13
C ILE A 91 3.26 -7.32 -1.70
N GLU A 92 3.81 -7.55 -2.88
CA GLU A 92 4.62 -6.56 -3.58
C GLU A 92 3.73 -5.57 -4.34
N SER A 93 4.13 -4.30 -4.29
CA SER A 93 3.52 -3.23 -5.09
C SER A 93 4.63 -2.31 -5.57
N GLY A 94 4.59 -1.89 -6.82
CA GLY A 94 5.62 -1.03 -7.38
C GLY A 94 5.18 -0.31 -8.65
N GLU A 95 6.04 0.58 -9.13
CA GLU A 95 5.74 1.38 -10.32
C GLU A 95 5.57 0.53 -11.59
N GLU A 96 6.21 -0.65 -11.66
CA GLU A 96 6.07 -1.56 -12.79
C GLU A 96 4.86 -2.50 -12.66
N ASN A 97 4.40 -2.71 -11.43
CA ASN A 97 3.23 -3.54 -11.16
C ASN A 97 2.47 -2.94 -9.98
N PRO A 98 1.63 -1.93 -10.24
CA PRO A 98 0.89 -1.28 -9.16
C PRO A 98 -0.22 -2.19 -8.64
N VAL A 99 -0.08 -2.58 -7.37
CA VAL A 99 -1.06 -3.40 -6.65
C VAL A 99 -1.65 -2.55 -5.54
N LEU A 100 -2.98 -2.49 -5.50
CA LEU A 100 -3.72 -1.80 -4.46
C LEU A 100 -3.94 -2.77 -3.30
N VAL A 101 -3.41 -2.44 -2.13
CA VAL A 101 -3.46 -3.29 -0.93
C VAL A 101 -4.40 -2.67 0.08
N ARG A 102 -5.44 -3.41 0.47
CA ARG A 102 -6.38 -2.99 1.50
C ARG A 102 -5.93 -3.53 2.85
N ILE A 103 -5.68 -2.62 3.80
CA ILE A 103 -5.37 -2.97 5.18
C ILE A 103 -6.52 -2.48 6.06
N PRO A 104 -7.38 -3.39 6.54
CA PRO A 104 -8.49 -3.00 7.42
C PRO A 104 -7.99 -2.56 8.79
N LYS A 105 -8.82 -1.79 9.49
CA LYS A 105 -8.55 -1.47 10.90
C LYS A 105 -8.31 -2.74 11.69
N ASN A 106 -7.45 -2.65 12.69
CA ASN A 106 -7.03 -3.74 13.59
C ASN A 106 -6.19 -4.84 12.94
N VAL A 107 -5.79 -4.69 11.68
CA VAL A 107 -4.88 -5.64 11.01
C VAL A 107 -3.46 -5.08 11.03
N PRO A 108 -2.52 -5.77 11.68
CA PRO A 108 -1.14 -5.30 11.75
C PRO A 108 -0.44 -5.40 10.39
N SER A 109 0.29 -4.37 10.03
CA SER A 109 1.05 -4.37 8.79
C SER A 109 2.32 -3.56 8.89
N ALA A 110 3.27 -3.89 8.05
CA ALA A 110 4.50 -3.16 7.81
C ALA A 110 4.76 -3.12 6.32
N HIS A 111 5.69 -2.26 5.90
CA HIS A 111 6.18 -2.32 4.53
C HIS A 111 7.66 -1.98 4.47
N ILE A 112 8.34 -2.59 3.52
CA ILE A 112 9.78 -2.47 3.32
C ILE A 112 10.02 -1.96 1.91
N ASN A 113 10.89 -0.95 1.78
CA ASN A 113 11.32 -0.48 0.46
C ASN A 113 12.40 -1.41 -0.09
N LEU A 114 12.06 -2.13 -1.15
CA LEU A 114 12.95 -3.07 -1.83
C LEU A 114 13.80 -2.43 -2.93
N SER A 115 13.60 -1.14 -3.20
CA SER A 115 14.31 -0.45 -4.28
C SER A 115 15.54 0.29 -3.76
N ARG A 116 16.42 0.68 -4.68
CA ARG A 116 17.61 1.45 -4.35
C ARG A 116 17.36 2.95 -4.26
N LYS A 117 16.13 3.37 -4.49
CA LYS A 117 15.70 4.76 -4.39
C LYS A 117 14.59 4.89 -3.37
N THR A 118 14.26 6.10 -3.00
CA THR A 118 13.08 6.37 -2.15
C THR A 118 11.83 5.89 -2.88
N SER A 119 11.01 5.10 -2.20
CA SER A 119 9.72 4.67 -2.71
C SER A 119 8.62 5.61 -2.23
N ALA A 120 7.60 5.78 -3.04
CA ALA A 120 6.42 6.59 -2.71
C ALA A 120 5.18 5.71 -2.75
N ILE A 121 4.41 5.76 -1.67
CA ILE A 121 3.17 5.01 -1.50
C ILE A 121 2.03 6.01 -1.42
N LEU A 122 1.07 5.90 -2.34
CA LEU A 122 -0.16 6.68 -2.27
C LEU A 122 -1.15 5.92 -1.41
N ALA A 123 -1.75 6.60 -0.45
CA ALA A 123 -2.69 6.02 0.50
C ALA A 123 -4.02 6.75 0.47
N LEU A 124 -5.10 5.97 0.51
CA LEU A 124 -6.46 6.46 0.67
C LEU A 124 -7.01 5.88 1.97
N ALA A 125 -7.68 6.68 2.76
CA ALA A 125 -8.18 6.27 4.07
C ALA A 125 -9.64 6.64 4.24
N ASP A 126 -10.38 5.81 5.00
CA ASP A 126 -11.80 6.02 5.25
C ASP A 126 -12.08 7.09 6.30
N ILE A 127 -11.07 7.46 7.10
CA ILE A 127 -11.16 8.59 8.04
C ILE A 127 -9.95 9.50 7.83
N ALA A 128 -10.13 10.78 8.15
CA ALA A 128 -9.03 11.75 8.14
C ALA A 128 -8.33 11.73 9.51
N TRP A 129 -7.00 11.64 9.49
CA TRP A 129 -6.19 11.74 10.71
C TRP A 129 -6.35 13.15 11.30
N ARG A 130 -6.45 13.21 12.62
CA ARG A 130 -6.47 14.46 13.38
C ARG A 130 -5.46 14.37 14.52
N PRO A 131 -4.85 15.50 14.93
CA PRO A 131 -4.00 15.50 16.12
C PRO A 131 -4.73 14.90 17.32
N ASN A 132 -4.04 14.08 18.11
CA ASN A 132 -4.54 13.43 19.33
C ASN A 132 -5.60 12.34 19.12
N ASP A 133 -5.72 11.82 17.88
CA ASP A 133 -6.68 10.74 17.59
C ASP A 133 -6.32 9.40 18.23
N ASN A 134 -5.04 9.16 18.52
CA ASN A 134 -4.53 7.92 19.12
C ASN A 134 -5.04 6.64 18.42
N GLU A 135 -5.15 6.70 17.08
CA GLU A 135 -5.71 5.59 16.30
C GLU A 135 -4.65 4.62 15.77
N MET A 136 -3.38 4.91 16.04
CA MET A 136 -2.27 4.07 15.60
C MET A 136 -1.51 3.55 16.81
N GLU A 137 -1.26 2.24 16.81
CA GLU A 137 -0.45 1.57 17.83
C GLU A 137 0.74 0.90 17.17
N ASN A 138 1.89 0.94 17.83
CA ASN A 138 3.06 0.18 17.41
C ASN A 138 2.92 -1.27 17.88
N THR A 139 3.39 -2.20 17.08
CA THR A 139 3.46 -3.62 17.40
C THR A 139 4.76 -4.20 16.86
N THR A 140 5.00 -5.49 17.13
CA THR A 140 6.18 -6.18 16.63
C THR A 140 5.78 -7.46 15.93
N PHE A 141 6.59 -7.86 14.94
CA PHE A 141 6.50 -9.17 14.29
C PHE A 141 7.74 -9.97 14.66
N ASP A 142 7.83 -10.39 15.93
CA ASP A 142 9.03 -11.01 16.49
C ASP A 142 9.36 -12.35 15.84
N ASP A 143 8.35 -13.06 15.39
CA ASP A 143 8.47 -14.37 14.74
C ASP A 143 8.55 -14.30 13.22
N TYR A 144 8.62 -13.10 12.65
CA TYR A 144 8.74 -12.93 11.20
C TYR A 144 10.21 -12.90 10.78
N ASP A 145 10.53 -13.56 9.66
CA ASP A 145 11.88 -13.57 9.11
C ASP A 145 12.17 -12.30 8.30
N TRP A 146 12.57 -11.24 9.00
CA TRP A 146 12.93 -9.97 8.37
C TRP A 146 14.17 -10.06 7.50
N LYS A 147 15.05 -11.03 7.77
CA LYS A 147 16.35 -11.15 7.09
C LYS A 147 16.22 -11.49 5.63
N LYS A 148 15.13 -12.13 5.24
CA LYS A 148 14.90 -12.50 3.84
C LYS A 148 14.85 -11.28 2.91
N TRP A 149 14.53 -10.10 3.45
CA TRP A 149 14.40 -8.86 2.70
C TRP A 149 15.63 -7.97 2.77
N LYS A 150 16.71 -8.41 3.43
CA LYS A 150 17.95 -7.65 3.43
C LYS A 150 18.48 -7.58 2.01
N LEU A 151 18.38 -6.41 1.42
CA LEU A 151 19.12 -6.09 0.22
C LEU A 151 20.59 -6.22 0.57
N GLY A 152 21.33 -7.03 -0.19
CA GLY A 152 22.75 -7.15 0.02
C GLY A 152 23.37 -5.77 0.06
N LYS A 153 23.93 -5.42 1.21
CA LYS A 153 24.73 -4.19 1.32
C LYS A 153 26.10 -4.50 0.73
N ASP A 154 26.21 -4.27 -0.53
CA ASP A 154 27.52 -4.25 -1.19
C ASP A 154 28.05 -2.84 -1.18
#